data_9130d5da21e6bd885b0600901b8a7e7f
#
_entry.id   9130d5da21e6bd885b0600901b8a7e7f
#
_cell.length_a   1.000
_cell.length_b   1.000
_cell.length_c   1.000
_cell.angle_alpha   90.00
_cell.angle_beta   90.00
_cell.angle_gamma   90.00
#
_symmetry.space_group_name_H-M   'P 1'
#
loop_
_entity.id
_entity.type
_entity.pdbx_description
1 polymer ?
#
loop_
_entity_poly.entity_id
_entity_poly.type
_entity_poly.pdbx_seq_one_letter_code
_entity_poly.pdbx_strand_id
1 'polypeptide(L)'
;MPVSLVFTADTHVPKRARELPHALWAAIDAADVVVHAGDWVDVALLDALEQRAARLVAVHGNNDHGPLRDRLPEVARAEIGGVRFAVVHETGQAAGREARCAARFPDTDVLVFGHSHIPWDTTAPSGLRLVNPGSPTDRRRQPHLVRAGAERYRRTLLLDHAAVTTLVGMGPHA
;
A
#
# COMPACT_ATOMS: atom_id res chain seq x y z
N MET A 1 -19.08 9.21 -7.81
CA MET A 1 -17.84 9.94 -8.14
C MET A 1 -16.67 8.98 -7.97
N PRO A 2 -15.61 9.08 -8.76
CA PRO A 2 -14.43 8.24 -8.58
C PRO A 2 -13.78 8.51 -7.22
N VAL A 3 -13.35 7.44 -6.52
CA VAL A 3 -12.65 7.52 -5.24
C VAL A 3 -11.14 7.45 -5.51
N SER A 4 -10.38 8.38 -4.95
CA SER A 4 -8.92 8.40 -5.07
C SER A 4 -8.27 7.63 -3.91
N LEU A 5 -7.31 6.75 -4.25
CA LEU A 5 -6.61 5.89 -3.30
C LEU A 5 -5.10 6.08 -3.41
N VAL A 6 -4.43 6.15 -2.27
CA VAL A 6 -2.97 6.02 -2.18
C VAL A 6 -2.62 4.72 -1.49
N PHE A 7 -1.80 3.89 -2.15
CA PHE A 7 -1.21 2.70 -1.54
C PHE A 7 0.24 2.95 -1.18
N THR A 8 0.63 2.59 0.03
CA THR A 8 2.01 2.62 0.50
C THR A 8 2.28 1.43 1.42
N ALA A 9 3.54 1.06 1.57
CA ALA A 9 4.01 -0.01 2.44
C ALA A 9 5.50 0.18 2.75
N ASP A 10 6.00 -0.51 3.76
CA ASP A 10 7.45 -0.60 4.02
C ASP A 10 8.13 0.78 4.12
N THR A 11 7.50 1.67 4.84
CA THR A 11 7.94 3.07 4.98
C THR A 11 9.20 3.18 5.86
N HIS A 12 9.32 2.35 6.89
CA HIS A 12 10.49 2.26 7.78
C HIS A 12 11.06 3.60 8.25
N VAL A 13 10.22 4.59 8.48
CA VAL A 13 10.62 5.88 9.04
C VAL A 13 10.74 5.75 10.56
N PRO A 14 11.80 6.24 11.20
CA PRO A 14 12.95 6.98 10.64
C PRO A 14 14.15 6.10 10.23
N LYS A 15 14.06 4.77 10.29
CA LYS A 15 15.22 3.86 10.12
C LYS A 15 15.84 3.90 8.72
N ARG A 16 15.02 3.98 7.65
CA ARG A 16 15.50 3.99 6.26
C ARG A 16 15.52 5.39 5.64
N ALA A 17 14.64 6.26 6.09
CA ALA A 17 14.58 7.66 5.70
C ALA A 17 14.13 8.48 6.90
N ARG A 18 14.58 9.71 7.01
CA ARG A 18 14.18 10.62 8.10
C ARG A 18 12.68 10.91 8.08
N GLU A 19 12.11 11.01 6.87
CA GLU A 19 10.71 11.34 6.61
C GLU A 19 10.25 10.72 5.30
N LEU A 20 8.96 10.70 5.07
CA LEU A 20 8.39 10.32 3.79
C LEU A 20 8.68 11.37 2.71
N PRO A 21 8.80 10.97 1.43
CA PRO A 21 8.94 11.91 0.33
C PRO A 21 7.81 12.94 0.31
N HIS A 22 8.15 14.20 0.02
CA HIS A 22 7.19 15.31 -0.08
C HIS A 22 6.02 15.00 -1.02
N ALA A 23 6.31 14.36 -2.16
CA ALA A 23 5.30 13.97 -3.13
C ALA A 23 4.32 12.91 -2.58
N LEU A 24 4.77 12.01 -1.69
CA LEU A 24 3.88 11.06 -1.03
C LEU A 24 2.96 11.77 -0.03
N TRP A 25 3.48 12.72 0.75
CA TRP A 25 2.65 13.55 1.63
C TRP A 25 1.58 14.32 0.87
N ALA A 26 1.94 14.96 -0.25
CA ALA A 26 0.99 15.66 -1.10
C ALA A 26 -0.08 14.73 -1.68
N ALA A 27 0.30 13.49 -2.01
CA ALA A 27 -0.66 12.48 -2.47
C ALA A 27 -1.61 12.02 -1.36
N ILE A 28 -1.10 11.84 -0.14
CA ILE A 28 -1.88 11.48 1.06
C ILE A 28 -2.91 12.58 1.35
N ASP A 29 -2.50 13.84 1.34
CA ASP A 29 -3.39 14.98 1.60
C ASP A 29 -4.52 15.12 0.57
N ALA A 30 -4.29 14.66 -0.66
CA ALA A 30 -5.24 14.76 -1.76
C ALA A 30 -6.12 13.52 -1.94
N ALA A 31 -5.84 12.42 -1.25
CA ALA A 31 -6.54 11.16 -1.42
C ALA A 31 -7.78 11.05 -0.52
N ASP A 32 -8.83 10.40 -1.03
CA ASP A 32 -10.01 10.03 -0.23
C ASP A 32 -9.69 8.90 0.76
N VAL A 33 -8.79 7.97 0.35
CA VAL A 33 -8.38 6.85 1.21
C VAL A 33 -6.89 6.58 1.05
N VAL A 34 -6.21 6.42 2.17
CA VAL A 34 -4.83 5.95 2.26
C VAL A 34 -4.81 4.51 2.75
N VAL A 35 -4.09 3.64 2.06
CA VAL A 35 -3.88 2.25 2.45
C VAL A 35 -2.41 2.03 2.75
N HIS A 36 -2.09 1.56 3.97
CA HIS A 36 -0.72 1.28 4.38
C HIS A 36 -0.56 -0.21 4.78
N ALA A 37 0.25 -0.93 4.02
CA ALA A 37 0.42 -2.38 4.18
C ALA A 37 1.60 -2.78 5.09
N GLY A 38 1.82 -2.04 6.20
CA GLY A 38 2.74 -2.43 7.28
C GLY A 38 4.18 -1.98 7.12
N ASP A 39 4.98 -2.28 8.16
CA ASP A 39 6.38 -1.88 8.33
C ASP A 39 6.56 -0.36 8.44
N TRP A 40 5.92 0.18 9.46
CA TRP A 40 5.98 1.59 9.88
C TRP A 40 7.27 1.90 10.61
N VAL A 41 7.55 1.07 11.66
CA VAL A 41 8.69 1.13 12.59
C VAL A 41 8.49 2.13 13.73
N ASP A 42 7.85 3.28 13.53
CA ASP A 42 7.59 4.26 14.56
C ASP A 42 6.11 4.68 14.57
N VAL A 43 5.54 4.74 15.78
CA VAL A 43 4.15 5.16 16.00
C VAL A 43 3.90 6.62 15.59
N ALA A 44 4.91 7.46 15.63
CA ALA A 44 4.80 8.86 15.23
C ALA A 44 4.39 9.01 13.74
N LEU A 45 4.80 8.07 12.88
CA LEU A 45 4.37 8.08 11.49
C LEU A 45 2.89 7.69 11.37
N LEU A 46 2.43 6.71 12.16
CA LEU A 46 1.01 6.36 12.22
C LEU A 46 0.16 7.55 12.67
N ASP A 47 0.58 8.22 13.75
CA ASP A 47 -0.10 9.42 14.27
C ASP A 47 -0.19 10.52 13.21
N ALA A 48 0.91 10.74 12.46
CA ALA A 48 0.93 11.74 11.39
C ALA A 48 -0.01 11.37 10.22
N LEU A 49 -0.09 10.08 9.84
CA LEU A 49 -1.00 9.64 8.80
C LEU A 49 -2.46 9.71 9.25
N GLU A 50 -2.77 9.33 10.48
CA GLU A 50 -4.13 9.43 11.05
C GLU A 50 -4.64 10.87 11.11
N GLN A 51 -3.74 11.84 11.34
CA GLN A 51 -4.09 13.26 11.37
C GLN A 51 -4.32 13.84 9.97
N ARG A 52 -3.66 13.31 8.94
CA ARG A 52 -3.66 13.90 7.58
C ARG A 52 -4.57 13.18 6.60
N ALA A 53 -4.67 11.86 6.68
CA ALA A 53 -5.50 11.08 5.78
C ALA A 53 -6.98 11.29 6.08
N ALA A 54 -7.79 11.54 5.05
CA ALA A 54 -9.25 11.61 5.20
C ALA A 54 -9.83 10.28 5.71
N ARG A 55 -9.27 9.16 5.23
CA ARG A 55 -9.53 7.80 5.74
C ARG A 55 -8.25 6.99 5.64
N LEU A 56 -7.89 6.28 6.70
CA LEU A 56 -6.74 5.37 6.73
C LEU A 56 -7.22 3.90 6.88
N VAL A 57 -6.73 3.02 6.02
CA VAL A 57 -6.87 1.56 6.14
C VAL A 57 -5.46 0.98 6.25
N ALA A 58 -5.13 0.39 7.40
CA ALA A 58 -3.75 0.04 7.68
C ALA A 58 -3.62 -1.27 8.47
N VAL A 59 -2.46 -1.90 8.34
CA VAL A 59 -2.04 -3.09 9.09
C VAL A 59 -0.65 -2.87 9.67
N HIS A 60 -0.27 -3.67 10.67
CA HIS A 60 1.12 -3.75 11.10
C HIS A 60 1.93 -4.71 10.22
N GLY A 61 3.25 -4.54 10.19
CA GLY A 61 4.19 -5.44 9.55
C GLY A 61 5.02 -6.24 10.56
N ASN A 62 5.98 -7.02 10.05
CA ASN A 62 6.84 -7.84 10.90
C ASN A 62 7.86 -7.01 11.70
N ASN A 63 8.20 -5.81 11.25
CA ASN A 63 9.09 -4.89 11.96
C ASN A 63 8.36 -3.95 12.95
N ASP A 64 7.04 -4.07 13.05
CA ASP A 64 6.24 -3.24 13.93
C ASP A 64 6.03 -3.94 15.29
N HIS A 65 6.18 -3.20 16.38
CA HIS A 65 6.12 -3.70 17.73
C HIS A 65 5.36 -2.72 18.66
N GLY A 66 4.99 -3.20 19.85
CA GLY A 66 4.35 -2.38 20.89
C GLY A 66 3.12 -1.64 20.37
N PRO A 67 3.03 -0.32 20.56
CA PRO A 67 1.84 0.46 20.22
C PRO A 67 1.35 0.31 18.78
N LEU A 68 2.24 0.00 17.82
CA LEU A 68 1.84 -0.24 16.43
C LEU A 68 1.02 -1.54 16.31
N ARG A 69 1.44 -2.61 16.98
CA ARG A 69 0.68 -3.88 17.00
C ARG A 69 -0.59 -3.80 17.83
N ASP A 70 -0.61 -2.96 18.86
CA ASP A 70 -1.78 -2.76 19.70
C ASP A 70 -2.89 -2.00 18.95
N ARG A 71 -2.52 -1.09 18.04
CA ARG A 71 -3.44 -0.22 17.30
C ARG A 71 -3.82 -0.74 15.92
N LEU A 72 -2.97 -1.54 15.29
CA LEU A 72 -3.14 -2.00 13.93
C LEU A 72 -3.38 -3.51 13.87
N PRO A 73 -4.36 -3.98 13.09
CA PRO A 73 -4.60 -5.41 12.89
C PRO A 73 -3.52 -6.05 11.99
N GLU A 74 -3.44 -7.37 12.01
CA GLU A 74 -2.67 -8.15 11.02
C GLU A 74 -3.34 -8.11 9.63
N VAL A 75 -4.68 -8.12 9.60
CA VAL A 75 -5.51 -8.07 8.38
C VAL A 75 -6.54 -6.97 8.54
N ALA A 76 -6.52 -5.99 7.66
CA ALA A 76 -7.60 -5.01 7.53
C ALA A 76 -8.49 -5.35 6.33
N ARG A 77 -9.80 -5.08 6.45
CA ARG A 77 -10.76 -5.22 5.37
C ARG A 77 -11.56 -3.93 5.23
N ALA A 78 -11.84 -3.54 4.00
CA ALA A 78 -12.63 -2.35 3.71
C ALA A 78 -13.39 -2.52 2.40
N GLU A 79 -14.58 -1.96 2.34
CA GLU A 79 -15.27 -1.73 1.08
C GLU A 79 -15.14 -0.25 0.71
N ILE A 80 -14.69 0.02 -0.51
CA ILE A 80 -14.41 1.35 -1.01
C ILE A 80 -14.93 1.43 -2.44
N GLY A 81 -15.94 2.26 -2.67
CA GLY A 81 -16.54 2.43 -3.99
C GLY A 81 -17.14 1.15 -4.56
N GLY A 82 -17.65 0.25 -3.71
CA GLY A 82 -18.21 -1.04 -4.12
C GLY A 82 -17.16 -2.13 -4.37
N VAL A 83 -15.88 -1.87 -4.10
CA VAL A 83 -14.77 -2.80 -4.23
C VAL A 83 -14.34 -3.31 -2.87
N ARG A 84 -14.17 -4.61 -2.71
CA ARG A 84 -13.77 -5.28 -1.47
C ARG A 84 -12.25 -5.38 -1.40
N PHE A 85 -11.66 -4.65 -0.48
CA PHE A 85 -10.22 -4.66 -0.22
C PHE A 85 -9.88 -5.54 0.99
N ALA A 86 -8.76 -6.23 0.89
CA ALA A 86 -8.02 -6.73 2.05
C ALA A 86 -6.61 -6.17 2.03
N VAL A 87 -6.06 -5.93 3.22
CA VAL A 87 -4.70 -5.44 3.41
C VAL A 87 -3.99 -6.39 4.36
N VAL A 88 -2.80 -6.83 4.00
CA VAL A 88 -1.92 -7.66 4.83
C VAL A 88 -0.47 -7.22 4.59
N HIS A 89 0.41 -7.48 5.55
CA HIS A 89 1.82 -7.18 5.28
C HIS A 89 2.49 -8.29 4.45
N GLU A 90 2.27 -9.55 4.84
CA GLU A 90 2.96 -10.70 4.25
C GLU A 90 2.03 -11.63 3.48
N THR A 91 2.47 -12.09 2.30
CA THR A 91 1.78 -13.06 1.47
C THR A 91 2.60 -14.34 1.23
N GLY A 92 3.76 -14.47 1.90
CA GLY A 92 4.69 -15.55 1.73
C GLY A 92 5.50 -15.44 0.41
N GLN A 93 6.05 -16.56 -0.02
CA GLN A 93 6.93 -16.62 -1.21
C GLN A 93 6.21 -16.19 -2.50
N ALA A 94 6.98 -15.69 -3.48
CA ALA A 94 6.44 -15.27 -4.78
C ALA A 94 5.82 -16.45 -5.55
N ALA A 95 6.45 -17.62 -5.52
CA ALA A 95 5.91 -18.81 -6.19
C ALA A 95 4.55 -19.22 -5.59
N GLY A 96 3.53 -19.32 -6.45
CA GLY A 96 2.17 -19.72 -6.06
C GLY A 96 1.43 -18.69 -5.20
N ARG A 97 1.88 -17.43 -5.17
CA ARG A 97 1.27 -16.35 -4.37
C ARG A 97 -0.19 -16.14 -4.72
N GLU A 98 -0.51 -16.07 -6.00
CA GLU A 98 -1.87 -15.82 -6.50
C GLU A 98 -2.85 -16.88 -5.99
N ALA A 99 -2.50 -18.16 -6.11
CA ALA A 99 -3.35 -19.26 -5.67
C ALA A 99 -3.56 -19.26 -4.14
N ARG A 100 -2.48 -19.05 -3.37
CA ARG A 100 -2.57 -18.99 -1.90
C ARG A 100 -3.42 -17.81 -1.43
N CYS A 101 -3.23 -16.64 -2.03
CA CYS A 101 -3.97 -15.45 -1.67
C CYS A 101 -5.44 -15.56 -2.07
N ALA A 102 -5.76 -16.12 -3.24
CA ALA A 102 -7.12 -16.36 -3.65
C ALA A 102 -7.85 -17.33 -2.70
N ALA A 103 -7.17 -18.37 -2.23
CA ALA A 103 -7.73 -19.29 -1.24
C ALA A 103 -7.93 -18.65 0.14
N ARG A 104 -7.01 -17.77 0.57
CA ARG A 104 -7.10 -17.08 1.86
C ARG A 104 -8.13 -15.93 1.88
N PHE A 105 -8.37 -15.31 0.72
CA PHE A 105 -9.22 -14.13 0.57
C PHE A 105 -10.28 -14.32 -0.53
N PRO A 106 -11.19 -15.31 -0.41
CA PRO A 106 -12.14 -15.66 -1.47
C PRO A 106 -13.14 -14.53 -1.78
N ASP A 107 -13.45 -13.68 -0.78
CA ASP A 107 -14.42 -12.58 -0.88
C ASP A 107 -13.75 -11.23 -1.07
N THR A 108 -12.58 -11.18 -1.70
CA THR A 108 -11.78 -9.97 -1.88
C THR A 108 -11.54 -9.72 -3.36
N ASP A 109 -11.71 -8.47 -3.79
CA ASP A 109 -11.45 -8.05 -5.17
C ASP A 109 -10.01 -7.56 -5.33
N VAL A 110 -9.47 -6.85 -4.33
CA VAL A 110 -8.10 -6.32 -4.31
C VAL A 110 -7.42 -6.65 -2.99
N LEU A 111 -6.27 -7.30 -3.06
CA LEU A 111 -5.36 -7.55 -1.93
C LEU A 111 -4.15 -6.62 -2.03
N VAL A 112 -3.96 -5.75 -1.05
CA VAL A 112 -2.78 -4.89 -0.93
C VAL A 112 -1.83 -5.52 0.08
N PHE A 113 -0.54 -5.61 -0.28
CA PHE A 113 0.48 -6.21 0.59
C PHE A 113 1.83 -5.49 0.48
N GLY A 114 2.77 -5.76 1.40
CA GLY A 114 4.10 -5.15 1.48
C GLY A 114 5.24 -6.18 1.54
N HIS A 115 6.12 -6.00 2.51
CA HIS A 115 7.21 -6.87 2.94
C HIS A 115 8.39 -7.01 1.97
N SER A 116 8.14 -7.27 0.70
CA SER A 116 9.23 -7.49 -0.27
C SER A 116 9.91 -6.21 -0.74
N HIS A 117 9.33 -5.04 -0.51
CA HIS A 117 9.71 -3.74 -1.06
C HIS A 117 9.71 -3.69 -2.61
N ILE A 118 9.25 -4.76 -3.25
CA ILE A 118 9.24 -4.88 -4.71
C ILE A 118 7.82 -4.63 -5.20
N PRO A 119 7.61 -3.66 -6.10
CA PRO A 119 6.32 -3.46 -6.72
C PRO A 119 5.79 -4.74 -7.38
N TRP A 120 4.52 -5.05 -7.13
CA TRP A 120 3.84 -6.21 -7.67
C TRP A 120 2.43 -5.85 -8.10
N ASP A 121 2.00 -6.37 -9.24
CA ASP A 121 0.65 -6.15 -9.73
C ASP A 121 0.27 -7.31 -10.64
N THR A 122 -0.53 -8.23 -10.11
CA THR A 122 -1.02 -9.42 -10.82
C THR A 122 -2.47 -9.69 -10.50
N THR A 123 -3.14 -10.44 -11.36
CA THR A 123 -4.50 -10.91 -11.12
C THR A 123 -4.52 -12.43 -11.11
N ALA A 124 -5.03 -13.00 -10.05
CA ALA A 124 -5.24 -14.44 -9.91
C ALA A 124 -6.36 -14.91 -10.88
N PRO A 125 -6.40 -16.20 -11.26
CA PRO A 125 -7.48 -16.75 -12.07
C PRO A 125 -8.88 -16.59 -11.46
N SER A 126 -8.96 -16.43 -10.13
CA SER A 126 -10.22 -16.14 -9.41
C SER A 126 -10.74 -14.70 -9.59
N GLY A 127 -9.96 -13.80 -10.21
CA GLY A 127 -10.26 -12.39 -10.32
C GLY A 127 -9.63 -11.52 -9.21
N LEU A 128 -9.09 -12.12 -8.14
CA LEU A 128 -8.40 -11.37 -7.09
C LEU A 128 -7.18 -10.64 -7.66
N ARG A 129 -7.14 -9.31 -7.56
CA ARG A 129 -5.95 -8.52 -7.91
C ARG A 129 -5.04 -8.37 -6.70
N LEU A 130 -3.75 -8.64 -6.89
CA LEU A 130 -2.71 -8.52 -5.87
C LEU A 130 -1.83 -7.32 -6.19
N VAL A 131 -1.69 -6.39 -5.25
CA VAL A 131 -0.92 -5.16 -5.43
C VAL A 131 0.06 -4.98 -4.28
N ASN A 132 1.35 -4.84 -4.60
CA ASN A 132 2.36 -4.33 -3.68
C ASN A 132 2.87 -3.00 -4.21
N PRO A 133 2.73 -1.89 -3.47
CA PRO A 133 3.19 -0.59 -3.92
C PRO A 133 4.72 -0.44 -3.92
N GLY A 134 5.45 -1.39 -3.33
CA GLY A 134 6.87 -1.23 -3.03
C GLY A 134 7.09 -0.33 -1.80
N SER A 135 8.36 0.04 -1.57
CA SER A 135 8.76 0.91 -0.47
C SER A 135 9.12 2.31 -1.00
N PRO A 136 8.55 3.39 -0.44
CA PRO A 136 8.88 4.76 -0.85
C PRO A 136 10.26 5.21 -0.34
N THR A 137 10.88 4.47 0.58
CA THR A 137 12.13 4.80 1.25
C THR A 137 13.30 3.87 0.93
N ASP A 138 13.04 2.71 0.31
CA ASP A 138 14.11 1.76 -0.03
C ASP A 138 14.74 2.07 -1.40
N ARG A 139 15.83 2.84 -1.38
CA ARG A 139 16.57 3.26 -2.57
C ARG A 139 17.15 2.09 -3.38
N ARG A 140 17.35 0.92 -2.76
CA ARG A 140 17.93 -0.27 -3.44
C ARG A 140 16.95 -0.91 -4.42
N ARG A 141 15.67 -0.70 -4.24
CA ARG A 141 14.57 -1.33 -4.99
C ARG A 141 13.91 -0.42 -6.02
N GLN A 142 14.40 0.82 -6.15
CA GLN A 142 13.80 1.86 -7.02
C GLN A 142 14.58 2.26 -8.29
N PRO A 143 15.76 1.71 -8.65
CA PRO A 143 16.59 2.27 -9.72
C PRO A 143 15.92 2.31 -11.10
N HIS A 144 14.86 1.55 -11.32
CA HIS A 144 14.19 1.49 -12.63
C HIS A 144 12.93 2.36 -12.76
N LEU A 145 12.39 2.88 -11.65
CA LEU A 145 11.16 3.70 -11.66
C LEU A 145 11.43 5.21 -11.68
N VAL A 146 12.62 5.64 -11.28
CA VAL A 146 13.01 7.05 -11.11
C VAL A 146 13.13 7.82 -12.44
N ARG A 147 13.27 7.15 -13.60
CA ARG A 147 13.43 7.83 -14.91
C ARG A 147 12.13 8.16 -15.64
N ALA A 148 11.00 7.83 -15.08
CA ALA A 148 9.72 8.09 -15.70
C ALA A 148 8.94 9.12 -14.89
N GLY A 149 8.79 10.32 -15.41
CA GLY A 149 8.14 11.45 -14.74
C GLY A 149 6.81 11.15 -14.07
N ALA A 150 6.33 12.05 -13.23
CA ALA A 150 5.19 11.91 -12.31
C ALA A 150 3.91 11.24 -12.88
N GLU A 151 3.71 11.25 -14.18
CA GLU A 151 2.57 10.60 -14.86
C GLU A 151 2.61 9.07 -14.82
N ARG A 152 3.76 8.42 -14.64
CA ARG A 152 3.87 6.96 -14.58
C ARG A 152 3.43 6.34 -13.26
N TYR A 153 3.21 7.14 -12.24
CA TYR A 153 2.74 6.67 -10.92
C TYR A 153 1.22 6.66 -10.78
N ARG A 154 0.50 7.22 -11.75
CA ARG A 154 -0.95 7.09 -11.84
C ARG A 154 -1.31 5.78 -12.53
N ARG A 155 -1.46 4.69 -11.78
CA ARG A 155 -2.15 3.51 -12.27
C ARG A 155 -3.63 3.64 -11.96
N THR A 156 -4.45 3.76 -12.98
CA THR A 156 -5.89 3.63 -12.84
C THR A 156 -6.24 2.16 -12.68
N LEU A 157 -6.76 1.78 -11.53
CA LEU A 157 -7.42 0.52 -11.33
C LEU A 157 -8.82 0.63 -11.95
N LEU A 158 -8.98 0.14 -13.18
CA LEU A 158 -10.29 -0.06 -13.77
C LEU A 158 -10.82 -1.40 -13.21
N LEU A 159 -11.77 -1.31 -12.31
CA LEU A 159 -12.62 -2.42 -11.89
C LEU A 159 -13.96 -2.18 -12.57
N ASP A 160 -14.62 -3.24 -13.02
CA ASP A 160 -15.79 -3.17 -13.92
C ASP A 160 -16.94 -2.26 -13.49
N HIS A 161 -16.92 -1.69 -12.29
CA HIS A 161 -17.95 -0.79 -11.76
C HIS A 161 -17.44 0.45 -11.02
N ALA A 162 -16.13 0.66 -10.88
CA ALA A 162 -15.59 1.85 -10.23
C ALA A 162 -14.20 2.23 -10.76
N ALA A 163 -14.00 3.50 -11.11
CA ALA A 163 -12.66 4.01 -11.40
C ALA A 163 -11.94 4.35 -10.10
N VAL A 164 -10.92 3.58 -9.77
CA VAL A 164 -10.05 3.82 -8.63
C VAL A 164 -8.68 4.27 -9.14
N THR A 165 -8.28 5.50 -8.82
CA THR A 165 -6.95 6.01 -9.18
C THR A 165 -5.96 5.65 -8.09
N THR A 166 -4.97 4.84 -8.42
CA THR A 166 -3.91 4.43 -7.49
C THR A 166 -2.66 5.26 -7.72
N LEU A 167 -2.18 5.90 -6.66
CA LEU A 167 -0.83 6.46 -6.60
C LEU A 167 0.05 5.47 -5.85
N VAL A 168 0.99 4.85 -6.56
CA VAL A 168 1.98 3.94 -5.95
C VAL A 168 3.11 4.77 -5.36
N GLY A 169 3.59 4.42 -4.17
CA GLY A 169 4.61 5.16 -3.43
C GLY A 169 5.78 5.64 -4.28
N MET A 170 6.09 6.91 -4.16
CA MET A 170 7.15 7.59 -4.93
C MET A 170 8.45 7.55 -4.15
N GLY A 171 9.53 7.13 -4.80
CA GLY A 171 10.88 7.27 -4.25
C GLY A 171 11.38 8.72 -4.31
N PRO A 172 12.41 9.05 -3.50
CA PRO A 172 12.89 10.43 -3.41
C PRO A 172 13.51 10.88 -4.74
N HIS A 173 13.11 12.08 -5.18
CA HIS A 173 13.91 12.86 -6.08
C HIS A 173 14.94 13.63 -5.26
N ALA A 174 16.19 13.57 -5.69
CA ALA A 174 17.23 14.49 -5.25
C ALA A 174 16.92 15.88 -5.75
#